data_9430a33c00132e9e47e566e629349e8e
#
_entry.id   9430a33c00132e9e47e566e629349e8e
#
_cell.length_a   1.000
_cell.length_b   1.000
_cell.length_c   1.000
_cell.angle_alpha   90.00
_cell.angle_beta   90.00
_cell.angle_gamma   90.00
#
_symmetry.space_group_name_H-M   'P 1'
#
loop_
_entity.id
_entity.type
_entity.pdbx_description
1 polymer ?
#
loop_
_entity_poly.entity_id
_entity_poly.type
_entity_poly.pdbx_seq_one_letter_code
_entity_poly.pdbx_strand_id
1 'polypeptide(L)'
;MFSYEMHLHCSEVSKCGTSKAEEFVKSYAELGFAGIVFTDHFIHGNTAISRKLPWEERMHAYFEPYEKAKCYAKELGLDVIICLEHAYGNGKEVLVYGDITPEILAAHPEIEKMNIKDFIGFCHENGWFVAQAHPYRKRDYIDMSVPPIPELVDGIEVYNHFNAAEENVKATQLCEQHDLIAISGSDTHNASVCGNAGVVFNKRITNGKELANALFENNFKLIINGEVV
;
A
#
# COMPACT_ATOMS: atom_id res chain seq x y z
N MET A 1 12.30 17.84 3.52
CA MET A 1 11.84 16.70 2.72
C MET A 1 11.37 15.64 3.70
N PHE A 2 10.32 14.89 3.37
CA PHE A 2 9.62 13.99 4.29
C PHE A 2 9.51 12.60 3.64
N SER A 3 10.21 11.61 4.20
CA SER A 3 10.25 10.23 3.69
C SER A 3 9.06 9.42 4.24
N TYR A 4 8.41 8.65 3.37
CA TYR A 4 7.30 7.76 3.71
C TYR A 4 7.53 6.37 3.11
N GLU A 5 7.38 5.32 3.94
CA GLU A 5 7.19 3.98 3.43
C GLU A 5 5.79 3.84 2.84
N MET A 6 5.68 3.20 1.68
CA MET A 6 4.43 3.16 0.92
C MET A 6 3.78 1.77 0.86
N HIS A 7 4.49 0.70 1.21
CA HIS A 7 3.99 -0.67 1.09
C HIS A 7 4.55 -1.55 2.19
N LEU A 8 3.73 -1.87 3.20
CA LEU A 8 4.12 -2.76 4.29
C LEU A 8 2.91 -3.48 4.91
N HIS A 9 3.20 -4.61 5.56
CA HIS A 9 2.21 -5.54 6.11
C HIS A 9 2.48 -5.89 7.56
N CYS A 10 1.52 -5.64 8.45
CA CYS A 10 1.62 -6.03 9.86
C CYS A 10 0.95 -7.39 10.14
N SER A 11 1.40 -8.05 11.21
CA SER A 11 0.93 -9.38 11.61
C SER A 11 -0.50 -9.43 12.10
N GLU A 12 -1.06 -8.29 12.52
CA GLU A 12 -2.42 -8.21 13.02
C GLU A 12 -3.46 -8.28 11.89
N VAL A 13 -3.11 -7.81 10.69
CA VAL A 13 -4.04 -7.69 9.56
C VAL A 13 -3.67 -8.62 8.41
N SER A 14 -2.37 -8.86 8.16
CA SER A 14 -1.87 -9.76 7.10
C SER A 14 -1.28 -11.03 7.71
N LYS A 15 -1.71 -12.21 7.24
CA LYS A 15 -1.20 -13.50 7.74
C LYS A 15 0.28 -13.74 7.47
N CYS A 16 0.84 -13.10 6.47
CA CYS A 16 2.25 -13.15 6.11
C CYS A 16 3.10 -12.15 6.92
N GLY A 17 2.49 -11.17 7.59
CA GLY A 17 3.17 -10.25 8.48
C GLY A 17 3.79 -10.98 9.67
N THR A 18 5.00 -10.59 10.05
CA THR A 18 5.76 -11.19 11.18
C THR A 18 6.04 -10.21 12.30
N SER A 19 5.82 -8.92 12.06
CA SER A 19 5.93 -7.84 13.05
C SER A 19 4.61 -7.10 13.21
N LYS A 20 4.38 -6.59 14.42
CA LYS A 20 3.19 -5.79 14.75
C LYS A 20 3.29 -4.37 14.19
N ALA A 21 2.16 -3.71 14.03
CA ALA A 21 2.10 -2.33 13.56
C ALA A 21 2.96 -1.38 14.43
N GLU A 22 2.94 -1.53 15.75
CA GLU A 22 3.77 -0.73 16.67
C GLU A 22 5.28 -0.95 16.48
N GLU A 23 5.72 -2.14 16.08
CA GLU A 23 7.14 -2.42 15.82
C GLU A 23 7.62 -1.69 14.56
N PHE A 24 6.80 -1.61 13.52
CA PHE A 24 7.09 -0.79 12.33
C PHE A 24 7.17 0.69 12.68
N VAL A 25 6.21 1.20 13.48
CA VAL A 25 6.23 2.58 13.95
C VAL A 25 7.58 2.91 14.62
N LYS A 26 8.05 2.05 15.51
CA LYS A 26 9.34 2.24 16.19
C LYS A 26 10.50 2.25 15.19
N SER A 27 10.58 1.24 14.31
CA SER A 27 11.70 1.08 13.38
C SER A 27 11.79 2.25 12.39
N TYR A 28 10.68 2.70 11.83
CA TYR A 28 10.68 3.83 10.89
C TYR A 28 10.93 5.18 11.55
N ALA A 29 10.48 5.36 12.81
CA ALA A 29 10.82 6.54 13.60
C ALA A 29 12.33 6.61 13.89
N GLU A 30 12.97 5.49 14.26
CA GLU A 30 14.42 5.39 14.48
C GLU A 30 15.22 5.67 13.19
N LEU A 31 14.69 5.34 12.02
CA LEU A 31 15.27 5.65 10.72
C LEU A 31 15.05 7.10 10.25
N GLY A 32 14.26 7.90 11.00
CA GLY A 32 13.98 9.28 10.66
C GLY A 32 12.98 9.48 9.53
N PHE A 33 12.15 8.47 9.24
CA PHE A 33 11.02 8.64 8.31
C PHE A 33 9.99 9.59 8.92
N ALA A 34 9.28 10.33 8.09
CA ALA A 34 8.19 11.20 8.51
C ALA A 34 6.88 10.42 8.72
N GLY A 35 6.70 9.33 8.01
CA GLY A 35 5.53 8.48 8.17
C GLY A 35 5.63 7.14 7.47
N ILE A 36 4.62 6.32 7.73
CA ILE A 36 4.44 4.99 7.12
C ILE A 36 3.00 4.83 6.65
N VAL A 37 2.84 4.14 5.55
CA VAL A 37 1.54 3.79 4.97
C VAL A 37 1.36 2.29 5.09
N PHE A 38 0.46 1.85 5.97
CA PHE A 38 0.06 0.46 6.04
C PHE A 38 -0.84 0.13 4.84
N THR A 39 -0.48 -0.91 4.12
CA THR A 39 -1.18 -1.41 2.94
C THR A 39 -1.47 -2.90 3.09
N ASP A 40 -1.91 -3.30 4.26
CA ASP A 40 -2.20 -4.69 4.55
C ASP A 40 -3.18 -5.31 3.55
N HIS A 41 -3.08 -6.63 3.38
CA HIS A 41 -3.97 -7.38 2.51
C HIS A 41 -5.44 -7.20 2.87
N PHE A 42 -6.22 -6.71 1.90
CA PHE A 42 -7.65 -6.51 2.04
C PHE A 42 -8.42 -7.82 1.75
N ILE A 43 -9.72 -7.76 1.65
CA ILE A 43 -10.71 -8.86 1.71
C ILE A 43 -10.43 -10.11 0.86
N HIS A 44 -9.78 -9.97 -0.29
CA HIS A 44 -9.46 -11.09 -1.20
C HIS A 44 -8.00 -11.55 -1.11
N GLY A 45 -7.15 -10.76 -0.44
CA GLY A 45 -5.75 -11.08 -0.20
C GLY A 45 -5.53 -12.05 0.98
N ASN A 46 -4.30 -12.14 1.41
CA ASN A 46 -3.85 -12.98 2.54
C ASN A 46 -4.15 -12.34 3.91
N THR A 47 -5.36 -11.77 4.07
CA THR A 47 -5.78 -11.10 5.31
C THR A 47 -5.96 -12.07 6.48
N ALA A 48 -5.58 -11.61 7.68
CA ALA A 48 -5.86 -12.30 8.94
C ALA A 48 -7.29 -12.06 9.44
N ILE A 49 -7.99 -11.05 8.91
CA ILE A 49 -9.36 -10.72 9.32
C ILE A 49 -10.32 -11.83 8.89
N SER A 50 -11.10 -12.32 9.82
CA SER A 50 -11.99 -13.47 9.61
C SER A 50 -13.11 -13.14 8.61
N ARG A 51 -13.20 -13.91 7.52
CA ARG A 51 -14.30 -13.81 6.55
C ARG A 51 -15.67 -14.26 7.11
N LYS A 52 -15.70 -14.83 8.33
CA LYS A 52 -16.95 -15.25 9.01
C LYS A 52 -17.65 -14.08 9.72
N LEU A 53 -16.95 -12.99 9.96
CA LEU A 53 -17.55 -11.78 10.53
C LEU A 53 -18.48 -11.12 9.51
N PRO A 54 -19.57 -10.49 9.95
CA PRO A 54 -20.35 -9.58 9.12
C PRO A 54 -19.48 -8.51 8.46
N TRP A 55 -19.92 -7.99 7.32
CA TRP A 55 -19.11 -7.03 6.55
C TRP A 55 -18.65 -5.82 7.37
N GLU A 56 -19.57 -5.17 8.07
CA GLU A 56 -19.28 -4.01 8.91
C GLU A 56 -18.23 -4.33 9.99
N GLU A 57 -18.40 -5.45 10.69
CA GLU A 57 -17.44 -5.88 11.72
C GLU A 57 -16.05 -6.19 11.12
N ARG A 58 -15.99 -6.71 9.89
CA ARG A 58 -14.71 -6.94 9.19
C ARG A 58 -13.99 -5.64 8.90
N MET A 59 -14.72 -4.61 8.49
CA MET A 59 -14.11 -3.30 8.21
C MET A 59 -13.53 -2.71 9.49
N HIS A 60 -14.29 -2.69 10.58
CA HIS A 60 -13.76 -2.23 11.86
C HIS A 60 -12.57 -3.06 12.35
N ALA A 61 -12.62 -4.38 12.26
CA ALA A 61 -11.52 -5.27 12.65
C ALA A 61 -10.24 -5.03 11.82
N TYR A 62 -10.37 -4.63 10.55
CA TYR A 62 -9.22 -4.27 9.71
C TYR A 62 -8.49 -3.03 10.24
N PHE A 63 -9.22 -2.03 10.76
CA PHE A 63 -8.65 -0.77 11.21
C PHE A 63 -8.23 -0.76 12.69
N GLU A 64 -8.81 -1.63 13.53
CA GLU A 64 -8.57 -1.63 14.99
C GLU A 64 -7.09 -1.67 15.39
N PRO A 65 -6.21 -2.50 14.79
CA PRO A 65 -4.80 -2.57 15.18
C PRO A 65 -4.05 -1.25 15.03
N TYR A 66 -4.46 -0.43 14.06
CA TYR A 66 -3.75 0.82 13.76
C TYR A 66 -4.05 1.95 14.74
N GLU A 67 -5.15 1.90 15.49
CA GLU A 67 -5.45 2.92 16.49
C GLU A 67 -4.37 2.98 17.58
N LYS A 68 -3.85 1.81 18.01
CA LYS A 68 -2.73 1.74 18.94
C LYS A 68 -1.43 2.24 18.29
N ALA A 69 -1.17 1.82 17.05
CA ALA A 69 -0.01 2.24 16.30
C ALA A 69 0.01 3.77 16.10
N LYS A 70 -1.14 4.39 15.75
CA LYS A 70 -1.29 5.85 15.64
C LYS A 70 -1.00 6.57 16.96
N CYS A 71 -1.52 6.07 18.08
CA CYS A 71 -1.24 6.67 19.39
C CYS A 71 0.26 6.64 19.70
N TYR A 72 0.92 5.51 19.49
CA TYR A 72 2.35 5.36 19.71
C TYR A 72 3.18 6.21 18.73
N ALA A 73 2.81 6.24 17.46
CA ALA A 73 3.46 7.03 16.44
C ALA A 73 3.44 8.54 16.76
N LYS A 74 2.35 9.03 17.32
CA LYS A 74 2.22 10.43 17.75
C LYS A 74 3.27 10.84 18.76
N GLU A 75 3.62 9.96 19.71
CA GLU A 75 4.67 10.20 20.69
C GLU A 75 6.06 10.29 20.05
N LEU A 76 6.27 9.57 18.94
CA LEU A 76 7.52 9.54 18.18
C LEU A 76 7.58 10.58 17.04
N GLY A 77 6.50 11.33 16.80
CA GLY A 77 6.42 12.31 15.73
C GLY A 77 6.31 11.71 14.32
N LEU A 78 5.89 10.43 14.22
CA LEU A 78 5.70 9.70 12.97
C LEU A 78 4.23 9.75 12.53
N ASP A 79 3.97 9.95 11.24
CA ASP A 79 2.61 9.87 10.69
C ASP A 79 2.28 8.40 10.32
N VAL A 80 1.08 7.96 10.67
CA VAL A 80 0.56 6.64 10.31
C VAL A 80 -0.68 6.82 9.44
N ILE A 81 -0.60 6.35 8.20
CA ILE A 81 -1.68 6.40 7.23
C ILE A 81 -2.09 4.95 6.92
N ILE A 82 -3.41 4.69 6.88
CA ILE A 82 -3.95 3.37 6.58
C ILE A 82 -4.52 3.39 5.17
N CYS A 83 -4.01 2.49 4.37
CA CYS A 83 -4.39 2.23 2.99
C CYS A 83 -4.64 0.72 2.82
N LEU A 84 -4.71 0.22 1.61
CA LEU A 84 -4.92 -1.22 1.40
C LEU A 84 -4.12 -1.76 0.22
N GLU A 85 -3.81 -3.06 0.30
CA GLU A 85 -3.48 -3.87 -0.85
C GLU A 85 -4.66 -4.78 -1.19
N HIS A 86 -5.25 -4.57 -2.37
CA HIS A 86 -6.41 -5.32 -2.83
C HIS A 86 -6.02 -6.36 -3.88
N ALA A 87 -6.23 -7.63 -3.54
CA ALA A 87 -6.03 -8.74 -4.46
C ALA A 87 -7.23 -8.88 -5.41
N TYR A 88 -6.97 -8.92 -6.72
CA TYR A 88 -8.01 -9.09 -7.74
C TYR A 88 -8.00 -10.46 -8.42
N GLY A 89 -7.24 -11.39 -7.88
CA GLY A 89 -7.13 -12.77 -8.32
C GLY A 89 -5.80 -13.11 -8.98
N ASN A 90 -5.54 -14.41 -9.11
CA ASN A 90 -4.33 -14.95 -9.75
C ASN A 90 -3.00 -14.46 -9.14
N GLY A 91 -3.01 -14.07 -7.86
CA GLY A 91 -1.86 -13.49 -7.15
C GLY A 91 -1.51 -12.07 -7.57
N LYS A 92 -2.43 -11.35 -8.24
CA LYS A 92 -2.25 -9.96 -8.69
C LYS A 92 -2.96 -9.01 -7.75
N GLU A 93 -2.32 -7.85 -7.48
CA GLU A 93 -2.72 -6.91 -6.45
C GLU A 93 -2.57 -5.45 -6.91
N VAL A 94 -3.35 -4.58 -6.30
CA VAL A 94 -3.24 -3.12 -6.42
C VAL A 94 -3.13 -2.48 -5.04
N LEU A 95 -2.32 -1.43 -4.94
CA LEU A 95 -2.22 -0.55 -3.78
C LEU A 95 -3.22 0.59 -3.95
N VAL A 96 -3.97 0.88 -2.90
CA VAL A 96 -4.98 1.93 -2.91
C VAL A 96 -4.63 2.94 -1.82
N TYR A 97 -4.43 4.19 -2.21
CA TYR A 97 -4.06 5.29 -1.33
C TYR A 97 -5.15 6.36 -1.31
N GLY A 98 -5.66 6.66 -0.14
CA GLY A 98 -6.76 7.61 -0.01
C GLY A 98 -7.24 7.80 1.43
N ASP A 99 -8.27 8.60 1.59
CA ASP A 99 -8.97 8.77 2.86
C ASP A 99 -9.90 7.58 3.11
N ILE A 100 -9.27 6.42 3.37
CA ILE A 100 -9.97 5.14 3.53
C ILE A 100 -10.31 4.96 5.00
N THR A 101 -11.61 4.86 5.30
CA THR A 101 -12.10 4.68 6.67
C THR A 101 -13.00 3.46 6.78
N PRO A 102 -13.13 2.88 7.99
CA PRO A 102 -14.02 1.75 8.19
C PRO A 102 -15.49 2.09 7.86
N GLU A 103 -15.93 3.34 8.06
CA GLU A 103 -17.29 3.80 7.77
C GLU A 103 -17.57 3.82 6.27
N ILE A 104 -16.61 4.33 5.45
CA ILE A 104 -16.75 4.32 3.99
C ILE A 104 -16.83 2.88 3.50
N LEU A 105 -15.93 2.00 3.93
CA LEU A 105 -15.93 0.61 3.49
C LEU A 105 -17.15 -0.16 3.99
N ALA A 106 -17.59 0.07 5.25
CA ALA A 106 -18.76 -0.58 5.83
C ALA A 106 -20.05 -0.22 5.08
N ALA A 107 -20.16 1.01 4.57
CA ALA A 107 -21.32 1.46 3.79
C ALA A 107 -21.41 0.78 2.40
N HIS A 108 -20.37 0.10 1.93
CA HIS A 108 -20.25 -0.46 0.59
C HIS A 108 -19.95 -1.97 0.56
N PRO A 109 -20.87 -2.83 1.08
CA PRO A 109 -20.64 -4.28 1.10
C PRO A 109 -20.55 -4.92 -0.30
N GLU A 110 -21.00 -4.24 -1.34
CA GLU A 110 -20.86 -4.64 -2.74
C GLU A 110 -19.41 -4.75 -3.19
N ILE A 111 -18.47 -4.06 -2.54
CA ILE A 111 -17.01 -4.16 -2.79
C ILE A 111 -16.56 -5.63 -2.78
N GLU A 112 -17.13 -6.47 -1.92
CA GLU A 112 -16.78 -7.89 -1.82
C GLU A 112 -16.98 -8.68 -3.13
N LYS A 113 -17.82 -8.16 -4.03
CA LYS A 113 -18.18 -8.84 -5.29
C LYS A 113 -17.74 -8.06 -6.53
N MET A 114 -17.12 -6.91 -6.37
CA MET A 114 -16.64 -6.11 -7.49
C MET A 114 -15.53 -6.86 -8.23
N ASN A 115 -15.56 -6.81 -9.55
CA ASN A 115 -14.38 -7.11 -10.35
C ASN A 115 -13.37 -5.95 -10.25
N ILE A 116 -12.16 -6.14 -10.72
CA ILE A 116 -11.09 -5.14 -10.54
C ILE A 116 -11.42 -3.79 -11.19
N LYS A 117 -12.09 -3.78 -12.34
CA LYS A 117 -12.46 -2.54 -13.03
C LYS A 117 -13.48 -1.74 -12.22
N ASP A 118 -14.51 -2.41 -11.70
CA ASP A 118 -15.54 -1.76 -10.88
C ASP A 118 -14.96 -1.28 -9.54
N PHE A 119 -14.06 -2.07 -8.94
CA PHE A 119 -13.37 -1.68 -7.71
C PHE A 119 -12.48 -0.43 -7.92
N ILE A 120 -11.71 -0.37 -9.00
CA ILE A 120 -10.90 0.81 -9.32
C ILE A 120 -11.80 2.02 -9.61
N GLY A 121 -12.92 1.81 -10.33
CA GLY A 121 -13.94 2.86 -10.52
C GLY A 121 -14.45 3.43 -9.21
N PHE A 122 -14.78 2.57 -8.25
CA PHE A 122 -15.15 2.97 -6.89
C PHE A 122 -14.04 3.77 -6.19
N CYS A 123 -12.78 3.34 -6.31
CA CYS A 123 -11.65 4.07 -5.75
C CYS A 123 -11.56 5.49 -6.34
N HIS A 124 -11.67 5.62 -7.65
CA HIS A 124 -11.62 6.91 -8.35
C HIS A 124 -12.78 7.84 -7.98
N GLU A 125 -13.99 7.31 -7.81
CA GLU A 125 -15.17 8.08 -7.35
C GLU A 125 -14.96 8.67 -5.95
N ASN A 126 -14.14 8.01 -5.11
CA ASN A 126 -13.75 8.49 -3.79
C ASN A 126 -12.48 9.37 -3.80
N GLY A 127 -11.88 9.62 -4.98
CA GLY A 127 -10.65 10.40 -5.11
C GLY A 127 -9.41 9.68 -4.59
N TRP A 128 -9.42 8.35 -4.57
CA TRP A 128 -8.29 7.52 -4.16
C TRP A 128 -7.37 7.24 -5.35
N PHE A 129 -6.07 7.22 -5.08
CA PHE A 129 -5.04 6.87 -6.04
C PHE A 129 -4.83 5.35 -6.04
N VAL A 130 -4.76 4.74 -7.21
CA VAL A 130 -4.56 3.30 -7.36
C VAL A 130 -3.28 3.03 -8.12
N ALA A 131 -2.38 2.22 -7.55
CA ALA A 131 -1.17 1.76 -8.23
C ALA A 131 -1.17 0.24 -8.35
N GLN A 132 -0.67 -0.30 -9.46
CA GLN A 132 -0.47 -1.73 -9.55
C GLN A 132 0.75 -2.14 -8.74
N ALA A 133 0.55 -3.03 -7.75
CA ALA A 133 1.60 -3.59 -6.93
C ALA A 133 2.45 -4.58 -7.74
N HIS A 134 3.76 -4.52 -7.59
CA HIS A 134 4.75 -5.50 -8.10
C HIS A 134 4.33 -6.28 -9.36
N PRO A 135 4.00 -5.62 -10.50
CA PRO A 135 3.28 -6.20 -11.64
C PRO A 135 3.96 -7.40 -12.29
N TYR A 136 5.27 -7.52 -12.14
CA TYR A 136 6.08 -8.58 -12.75
C TYR A 136 6.70 -9.57 -11.76
N ARG A 137 6.30 -9.48 -10.46
CA ARG A 137 6.73 -10.43 -9.44
C ARG A 137 6.43 -11.85 -9.84
N LYS A 138 7.43 -12.74 -9.70
CA LYS A 138 7.30 -14.17 -9.96
C LYS A 138 7.31 -14.95 -8.65
N ARG A 139 6.21 -15.62 -8.36
CA ARG A 139 6.07 -16.56 -7.24
C ARG A 139 5.18 -17.70 -7.70
N ASP A 140 5.26 -18.84 -7.05
CA ASP A 140 4.52 -20.05 -7.43
C ASP A 140 3.00 -19.89 -7.41
N TYR A 141 2.49 -18.95 -6.59
CA TYR A 141 1.07 -18.64 -6.47
C TYR A 141 0.59 -17.56 -7.44
N ILE A 142 1.48 -16.95 -8.23
CA ILE A 142 1.12 -15.88 -9.16
C ILE A 142 1.01 -16.44 -10.58
N ASP A 143 -0.16 -16.28 -11.19
CA ASP A 143 -0.36 -16.63 -12.59
C ASP A 143 0.26 -15.58 -13.51
N MET A 144 1.42 -15.91 -14.06
CA MET A 144 2.16 -15.02 -14.96
C MET A 144 1.55 -14.86 -16.34
N SER A 145 0.50 -15.66 -16.70
CA SER A 145 -0.25 -15.49 -17.94
C SER A 145 -1.22 -14.32 -17.88
N VAL A 146 -1.58 -13.86 -16.66
CA VAL A 146 -2.43 -12.68 -16.46
C VAL A 146 -1.57 -11.42 -16.60
N PRO A 147 -1.86 -10.57 -17.62
CA PRO A 147 -1.06 -9.35 -17.84
C PRO A 147 -1.29 -8.30 -16.75
N PRO A 148 -0.38 -7.32 -16.63
CA PRO A 148 -0.66 -6.08 -15.91
C PRO A 148 -1.87 -5.32 -16.49
N ILE A 149 -2.40 -4.37 -15.71
CA ILE A 149 -3.61 -3.61 -16.04
C ILE A 149 -3.33 -2.08 -16.09
N PRO A 150 -2.30 -1.62 -16.83
CA PRO A 150 -1.89 -0.21 -16.82
C PRO A 150 -2.99 0.76 -17.27
N GLU A 151 -3.99 0.29 -18.04
CA GLU A 151 -5.10 1.12 -18.52
C GLU A 151 -6.12 1.46 -17.43
N LEU A 152 -6.06 0.81 -16.27
CA LEU A 152 -7.03 0.98 -15.18
C LEU A 152 -6.46 1.75 -13.99
N VAL A 153 -5.13 1.82 -13.85
CA VAL A 153 -4.45 2.36 -12.65
C VAL A 153 -3.81 3.72 -12.91
N ASP A 154 -3.57 4.48 -11.84
CA ASP A 154 -2.93 5.80 -11.90
C ASP A 154 -1.40 5.70 -11.84
N GLY A 155 -0.90 4.62 -11.24
CA GLY A 155 0.53 4.43 -11.05
C GLY A 155 0.97 2.97 -11.05
N ILE A 156 2.29 2.79 -11.04
CA ILE A 156 2.95 1.48 -10.96
C ILE A 156 3.97 1.50 -9.82
N GLU A 157 4.00 0.44 -9.03
CA GLU A 157 5.10 0.16 -8.12
C GLU A 157 6.31 -0.30 -8.95
N VAL A 158 7.14 0.68 -9.34
CA VAL A 158 8.32 0.46 -10.19
C VAL A 158 9.48 -0.15 -9.42
N TYR A 159 9.52 0.07 -8.12
CA TYR A 159 10.47 -0.54 -7.22
C TYR A 159 9.77 -1.16 -6.02
N ASN A 160 9.98 -2.45 -5.85
CA ASN A 160 9.62 -3.20 -4.65
C ASN A 160 10.88 -3.90 -4.14
N HIS A 161 11.19 -3.69 -2.86
CA HIS A 161 12.46 -4.17 -2.28
C HIS A 161 12.62 -5.70 -2.35
N PHE A 162 11.53 -6.44 -2.27
CA PHE A 162 11.55 -7.91 -2.31
C PHE A 162 11.37 -8.51 -3.71
N ASN A 163 11.35 -7.69 -4.74
CA ASN A 163 11.40 -8.14 -6.13
C ASN A 163 12.84 -8.43 -6.58
N ALA A 164 12.98 -9.31 -7.57
CA ALA A 164 14.21 -9.43 -8.32
C ALA A 164 14.44 -8.15 -9.16
N ALA A 165 15.71 -7.83 -9.43
CA ALA A 165 16.05 -6.60 -10.16
C ALA A 165 15.36 -6.51 -11.54
N GLU A 166 15.30 -7.63 -12.27
CA GLU A 166 14.64 -7.69 -13.56
C GLU A 166 13.11 -7.49 -13.49
N GLU A 167 12.48 -7.78 -12.34
CA GLU A 167 11.04 -7.54 -12.12
C GLU A 167 10.79 -6.04 -11.96
N ASN A 168 11.63 -5.32 -11.22
CA ASN A 168 11.59 -3.88 -11.06
C ASN A 168 11.89 -3.14 -12.38
N VAL A 169 12.88 -3.60 -13.15
CA VAL A 169 13.19 -3.03 -14.47
C VAL A 169 11.98 -3.11 -15.41
N LYS A 170 11.28 -4.25 -15.44
CA LYS A 170 10.07 -4.40 -16.26
C LYS A 170 8.92 -3.52 -15.77
N ALA A 171 8.78 -3.35 -14.45
CA ALA A 171 7.77 -2.46 -13.87
C ALA A 171 8.04 -0.99 -14.25
N THR A 172 9.31 -0.55 -14.22
CA THR A 172 9.71 0.78 -14.71
C THR A 172 9.38 0.97 -16.18
N GLN A 173 9.73 0.00 -17.04
CA GLN A 173 9.42 0.06 -18.46
C GLN A 173 7.91 0.14 -18.73
N LEU A 174 7.09 -0.61 -17.98
CA LEU A 174 5.64 -0.55 -18.09
C LEU A 174 5.12 0.84 -17.71
N CYS A 175 5.62 1.41 -16.62
CA CYS A 175 5.26 2.73 -16.12
C CYS A 175 5.55 3.81 -17.19
N GLU A 176 6.76 3.80 -17.75
CA GLU A 176 7.20 4.73 -18.80
C GLU A 176 6.38 4.58 -20.10
N GLN A 177 6.09 3.34 -20.52
CA GLN A 177 5.32 3.07 -21.75
C GLN A 177 3.88 3.59 -21.70
N HIS A 178 3.29 3.67 -20.51
CA HIS A 178 1.91 4.10 -20.30
C HIS A 178 1.80 5.50 -19.66
N ASP A 179 2.92 6.21 -19.48
CA ASP A 179 2.98 7.55 -18.87
C ASP A 179 2.27 7.60 -17.49
N LEU A 180 2.53 6.57 -16.68
CA LEU A 180 1.94 6.41 -15.35
C LEU A 180 2.85 6.96 -14.25
N ILE A 181 2.29 7.16 -13.07
CA ILE A 181 3.04 7.66 -11.92
C ILE A 181 3.84 6.52 -11.28
N ALA A 182 5.15 6.73 -11.12
CA ALA A 182 6.05 5.76 -10.50
C ALA A 182 5.99 5.88 -8.98
N ILE A 183 5.79 4.75 -8.28
CA ILE A 183 5.92 4.69 -6.83
C ILE A 183 6.94 3.62 -6.42
N SER A 184 7.42 3.71 -5.20
CA SER A 184 8.35 2.76 -4.59
C SER A 184 7.82 2.33 -3.23
N GLY A 185 7.83 1.04 -2.93
CA GLY A 185 7.44 0.46 -1.66
C GLY A 185 8.32 -0.71 -1.28
N SER A 186 8.45 -1.02 0.01
CA SER A 186 9.29 -2.14 0.42
C SER A 186 8.55 -3.48 0.34
N ASP A 187 7.24 -3.49 0.58
CA ASP A 187 6.46 -4.70 0.80
C ASP A 187 7.01 -5.53 1.99
N THR A 188 7.49 -4.79 2.99
CA THR A 188 8.09 -5.44 4.14
C THR A 188 7.02 -6.03 5.06
N HIS A 189 7.33 -7.22 5.55
CA HIS A 189 6.52 -8.00 6.50
C HIS A 189 7.21 -8.14 7.86
N ASN A 190 8.41 -7.51 7.98
CA ASN A 190 9.24 -7.61 9.18
C ASN A 190 9.90 -6.27 9.49
N ALA A 191 9.64 -5.74 10.68
CA ALA A 191 10.14 -4.46 11.14
C ALA A 191 11.67 -4.37 11.30
N SER A 192 12.39 -5.49 11.17
CA SER A 192 13.86 -5.48 11.11
C SER A 192 14.41 -5.18 9.71
N VAL A 193 13.55 -5.12 8.68
CA VAL A 193 13.92 -4.86 7.28
C VAL A 193 13.15 -3.64 6.79
N CYS A 194 13.62 -2.46 7.17
CA CYS A 194 12.97 -1.17 6.91
C CYS A 194 13.89 -0.20 6.17
N GLY A 195 13.33 0.86 5.58
CA GLY A 195 14.06 1.99 5.03
C GLY A 195 14.64 1.80 3.63
N ASN A 196 14.37 0.68 2.96
CA ASN A 196 14.94 0.35 1.65
C ASN A 196 14.16 0.93 0.46
N ALA A 197 12.90 1.34 0.69
CA ALA A 197 12.00 1.84 -0.34
C ALA A 197 11.07 2.90 0.24
N GLY A 198 10.31 3.57 -0.63
CA GLY A 198 9.35 4.58 -0.26
C GLY A 198 9.38 5.80 -1.18
N VAL A 199 8.79 6.89 -0.72
CA VAL A 199 8.77 8.18 -1.43
C VAL A 199 9.20 9.33 -0.52
N VAL A 200 9.66 10.43 -1.13
CA VAL A 200 10.08 11.65 -0.42
C VAL A 200 9.27 12.82 -0.92
N PHE A 201 8.36 13.32 -0.10
CA PHE A 201 7.56 14.50 -0.42
C PHE A 201 8.24 15.80 0.02
N ASN A 202 7.89 16.91 -0.64
CA ASN A 202 8.34 18.25 -0.27
C ASN A 202 7.57 18.83 0.93
N LYS A 203 6.37 18.31 1.22
CA LYS A 203 5.51 18.66 2.35
C LYS A 203 5.25 17.44 3.23
N ARG A 204 4.95 17.66 4.51
CA ARG A 204 4.50 16.59 5.42
C ARG A 204 3.09 16.15 5.02
N ILE A 205 2.84 14.85 5.02
CA ILE A 205 1.57 14.21 4.68
C ILE A 205 1.02 13.55 5.95
N THR A 206 -0.13 13.96 6.41
CA THR A 206 -0.66 13.55 7.72
C THR A 206 -1.88 12.63 7.64
N ASN A 207 -2.46 12.47 6.45
CA ASN A 207 -3.67 11.66 6.23
C ASN A 207 -3.76 11.14 4.80
N GLY A 208 -4.67 10.19 4.57
CA GLY A 208 -4.82 9.53 3.28
C GLY A 208 -5.25 10.45 2.14
N LYS A 209 -6.07 11.47 2.42
CA LYS A 209 -6.50 12.46 1.40
C LYS A 209 -5.31 13.30 0.91
N GLU A 210 -4.48 13.77 1.84
CA GLU A 210 -3.25 14.49 1.47
C GLU A 210 -2.30 13.61 0.69
N LEU A 211 -2.21 12.30 1.05
CA LEU A 211 -1.39 11.31 0.36
C LEU A 211 -1.84 11.13 -1.09
N ALA A 212 -3.13 10.84 -1.32
CA ALA A 212 -3.67 10.66 -2.66
C ALA A 212 -3.45 11.91 -3.53
N ASN A 213 -3.73 13.11 -2.99
CA ASN A 213 -3.49 14.36 -3.70
C ASN A 213 -2.00 14.55 -4.06
N ALA A 214 -1.10 14.26 -3.13
CA ALA A 214 0.35 14.41 -3.37
C ALA A 214 0.86 13.40 -4.42
N LEU A 215 0.28 12.20 -4.47
CA LEU A 215 0.58 11.21 -5.51
C LEU A 215 0.09 11.70 -6.89
N PHE A 216 -1.15 12.20 -7.00
CA PHE A 216 -1.66 12.79 -8.24
C PHE A 216 -0.87 14.03 -8.69
N GLU A 217 -0.37 14.86 -7.76
CA GLU A 217 0.52 15.97 -8.08
C GLU A 217 1.85 15.53 -8.70
N ASN A 218 2.25 14.28 -8.50
CA ASN A 218 3.47 13.65 -9.02
C ASN A 218 4.74 14.49 -8.80
N ASN A 219 4.84 15.13 -7.64
CA ASN A 219 5.97 16.01 -7.28
C ASN A 219 6.69 15.48 -6.03
N PHE A 220 7.28 14.31 -6.18
CA PHE A 220 8.03 13.62 -5.13
C PHE A 220 9.22 12.86 -5.75
N LYS A 221 10.11 12.35 -4.91
CA LYS A 221 11.22 11.48 -5.28
C LYS A 221 10.99 10.08 -4.76
N LEU A 222 11.64 9.10 -5.37
CA LEU A 222 11.61 7.72 -4.90
C LEU A 222 12.77 7.43 -3.95
N ILE A 223 12.57 6.45 -3.06
CA ILE A 223 13.64 5.79 -2.31
C ILE A 223 13.83 4.42 -2.94
N ILE A 224 15.03 4.13 -3.44
CA ILE A 224 15.40 2.87 -4.07
C ILE A 224 16.69 2.36 -3.41
N ASN A 225 16.67 1.17 -2.83
CA ASN A 225 17.81 0.61 -2.06
C ASN A 225 18.28 1.55 -0.93
N GLY A 226 17.38 2.32 -0.31
CA GLY A 226 17.70 3.29 0.73
C GLY A 226 18.24 4.63 0.24
N GLU A 227 18.35 4.83 -1.07
CA GLU A 227 18.83 6.06 -1.68
C GLU A 227 17.68 6.85 -2.32
N VAL A 228 17.74 8.18 -2.20
CA VAL A 228 16.75 9.10 -2.82
C VAL A 228 17.17 9.42 -4.25
N VAL A 229 16.28 9.10 -5.20
CA VAL A 229 16.52 9.30 -6.63
C VAL A 229 15.49 10.22 -7.27
#